data_bb8d1707c34eddefcaae287356425172
#
_entry.id   bb8d1707c34eddefcaae287356425172
#
_cell.length_a   1.000
_cell.length_b   1.000
_cell.length_c   1.000
_cell.angle_alpha   90.00
_cell.angle_beta   90.00
_cell.angle_gamma   90.00
#
_symmetry.space_group_name_H-M   'P 1'
#
loop_
_entity.id
_entity.type
_entity.pdbx_description
1 polymer ?
#
loop_
_entity_poly.entity_id
_entity_poly.type
_entity_poly.pdbx_seq_one_letter_code
_entity_poly.pdbx_strand_id
1 'polypeptide(L)'
;INIIFMIILTPIIVYIYIKESRVLKDEYSNYYEVTMVNDSNKTIKFNGYLDTGNNLIDPISKKRVILVNKNLIDNFVNIRSPIYVPIKTVNKSSLLECFKVKEIYINNRLINNVLVGTIDSKLYLDNIDCLLNNKLKGEII
;
A
#
# COMPACT_ATOMS: atom_id res chain seq x y z
N ILE A 1 45.55 21.56 8.90
CA ILE A 1 44.04 21.54 8.95
C ILE A 1 43.69 22.23 10.25
N ASN A 2 42.88 23.26 10.12
CA ASN A 2 42.49 24.09 11.25
C ASN A 2 41.50 23.33 12.14
N ILE A 3 41.91 22.97 13.37
CA ILE A 3 41.08 22.20 14.32
C ILE A 3 39.75 22.91 14.58
N ILE A 4 39.74 24.23 14.56
CA ILE A 4 38.51 25.05 14.71
C ILE A 4 37.50 24.74 13.58
N PHE A 5 37.99 24.58 12.34
CA PHE A 5 37.15 24.24 11.21
C PHE A 5 36.51 22.86 11.35
N MET A 6 37.24 21.87 11.85
CA MET A 6 36.72 20.52 12.12
C MET A 6 35.64 20.54 13.22
N ILE A 7 35.83 21.31 14.28
CA ILE A 7 34.85 21.41 15.37
C ILE A 7 33.52 22.00 14.87
N ILE A 8 33.54 22.94 13.92
CA ILE A 8 32.35 23.56 13.36
C ILE A 8 31.70 22.65 12.30
N LEU A 9 32.48 21.96 11.48
CA LEU A 9 31.98 21.15 10.36
C LEU A 9 31.34 19.84 10.85
N THR A 10 31.89 19.22 11.91
CA THR A 10 31.40 17.94 12.43
C THR A 10 29.90 17.97 12.82
N PRO A 11 29.39 18.93 13.60
CA PRO A 11 27.99 18.95 13.98
C PRO A 11 27.06 19.18 12.77
N ILE A 12 27.53 19.92 11.76
CA ILE A 12 26.75 20.15 10.52
C ILE A 12 26.58 18.84 9.75
N ILE A 13 27.66 18.08 9.58
CA ILE A 13 27.63 16.79 8.89
C ILE A 13 26.75 15.79 9.66
N VAL A 14 26.87 15.72 10.97
CA VAL A 14 26.06 14.87 11.83
C VAL A 14 24.58 15.25 11.73
N TYR A 15 24.26 16.53 11.72
CA TYR A 15 22.88 17.00 11.56
C TYR A 15 22.27 16.59 10.21
N ILE A 16 23.03 16.75 9.11
CA ILE A 16 22.60 16.32 7.77
C ILE A 16 22.37 14.81 7.75
N TYR A 17 23.31 14.03 8.29
CA TYR A 17 23.21 12.56 8.34
C TYR A 17 21.97 12.10 9.13
N ILE A 18 21.71 12.69 10.30
CA ILE A 18 20.52 12.35 11.10
C ILE A 18 19.23 12.71 10.36
N LYS A 19 19.21 13.85 9.68
CA LYS A 19 18.04 14.29 8.90
C LYS A 19 17.75 13.32 7.75
N GLU A 20 18.74 12.94 6.96
CA GLU A 20 18.59 11.98 5.87
C GLU A 20 18.19 10.59 6.38
N SER A 21 18.80 10.12 7.46
CA SER A 21 18.46 8.83 8.07
C SER A 21 17.00 8.77 8.55
N ARG A 22 16.44 9.87 9.04
CA ARG A 22 15.02 9.94 9.44
C ARG A 22 14.10 9.85 8.23
N VAL A 23 14.39 10.60 7.17
CA VAL A 23 13.59 10.58 5.93
C VAL A 23 13.56 9.17 5.34
N LEU A 24 14.71 8.51 5.23
CA LEU A 24 14.80 7.13 4.74
C LEU A 24 14.01 6.16 5.63
N LYS A 25 14.10 6.30 6.95
CA LYS A 25 13.38 5.44 7.88
C LYS A 25 11.86 5.61 7.74
N ASP A 26 11.37 6.84 7.54
CA ASP A 26 9.95 7.12 7.34
C ASP A 26 9.46 6.56 6.00
N GLU A 27 10.26 6.60 4.93
CA GLU A 27 9.94 5.96 3.65
C GLU A 27 9.85 4.43 3.78
N TYR A 28 10.84 3.78 4.40
CA TYR A 28 10.83 2.32 4.61
C TYR A 28 9.73 1.85 5.58
N SER A 29 9.25 2.69 6.47
CA SER A 29 8.19 2.35 7.43
C SER A 29 6.81 2.15 6.78
N ASN A 30 6.64 2.56 5.52
CA ASN A 30 5.38 2.44 4.79
C ASN A 30 5.29 1.21 3.88
N TYR A 31 6.33 0.34 3.85
CA TYR A 31 6.33 -0.91 3.10
C TYR A 31 5.92 -2.08 3.96
N TYR A 32 5.05 -2.93 3.43
CA TYR A 32 4.47 -4.07 4.13
C TYR A 32 4.42 -5.29 3.23
N GLU A 33 4.68 -6.48 3.77
CA GLU A 33 4.37 -7.73 3.07
C GLU A 33 2.85 -7.96 3.10
N VAL A 34 2.25 -8.14 1.93
CA VAL A 34 0.84 -8.47 1.79
C VAL A 34 0.72 -9.89 1.30
N THR A 35 -0.06 -10.69 1.99
CA THR A 35 -0.38 -12.07 1.62
C THR A 35 -1.88 -12.19 1.42
N MET A 36 -2.30 -12.68 0.27
CA MET A 36 -3.71 -12.98 -0.01
C MET A 36 -3.92 -14.48 -0.16
N VAL A 37 -5.06 -14.95 0.31
CA VAL A 37 -5.53 -16.34 0.16
C VAL A 37 -6.85 -16.32 -0.61
N ASN A 38 -6.93 -17.08 -1.69
CA ASN A 38 -8.17 -17.23 -2.46
C ASN A 38 -9.06 -18.37 -1.96
N ASP A 39 -10.25 -18.51 -2.53
CA ASP A 39 -11.21 -19.58 -2.15
C ASP A 39 -10.67 -21.00 -2.39
N SER A 40 -9.69 -21.18 -3.28
CA SER A 40 -9.01 -22.45 -3.53
C SER A 40 -7.81 -22.70 -2.60
N ASN A 41 -7.64 -21.88 -1.56
CA ASN A 41 -6.50 -21.88 -0.64
C ASN A 41 -5.12 -21.65 -1.30
N LYS A 42 -5.10 -21.11 -2.50
CA LYS A 42 -3.85 -20.62 -3.10
C LYS A 42 -3.45 -19.32 -2.44
N THR A 43 -2.16 -19.16 -2.25
CA THR A 43 -1.57 -17.98 -1.59
C THR A 43 -0.70 -17.21 -2.57
N ILE A 44 -0.78 -15.90 -2.54
CA ILE A 44 0.12 -14.99 -3.25
C ILE A 44 0.69 -13.96 -2.27
N LYS A 45 1.96 -13.64 -2.45
CA LYS A 45 2.67 -12.62 -1.65
C LYS A 45 3.19 -11.53 -2.55
N PHE A 46 3.11 -10.30 -2.10
CA PHE A 46 3.61 -9.13 -2.82
C PHE A 46 3.88 -7.96 -1.87
N ASN A 47 4.53 -6.93 -2.40
CA ASN A 47 4.90 -5.74 -1.65
C ASN A 47 3.77 -4.71 -1.68
N GLY A 48 3.31 -4.32 -0.51
CA GLY A 48 2.35 -3.24 -0.32
C GLY A 48 3.00 -1.96 0.17
N TYR A 49 2.44 -0.83 -0.23
CA TYR A 49 2.80 0.48 0.26
C TYR A 49 1.59 1.15 0.91
N LEU A 50 1.76 1.68 2.12
CA LEU A 50 0.73 2.42 2.81
C LEU A 50 0.57 3.82 2.18
N ASP A 51 -0.43 3.95 1.33
CA ASP A 51 -0.71 5.21 0.63
C ASP A 51 -1.65 6.08 1.46
N THR A 52 -1.12 7.18 1.98
CA THR A 52 -1.91 8.16 2.75
C THR A 52 -3.00 8.85 1.91
N GLY A 53 -2.87 8.83 0.59
CA GLY A 53 -3.88 9.32 -0.36
C GLY A 53 -5.01 8.32 -0.62
N ASN A 54 -4.79 7.03 -0.36
CA ASN A 54 -5.81 6.01 -0.57
C ASN A 54 -6.78 5.94 0.62
N ASN A 55 -7.89 6.64 0.50
CA ASN A 55 -8.99 6.64 1.47
C ASN A 55 -10.26 5.99 0.91
N LEU A 56 -10.14 5.14 -0.12
CA LEU A 56 -11.27 4.51 -0.79
C LEU A 56 -12.04 3.58 0.14
N ILE A 57 -13.35 3.77 0.17
CA ILE A 57 -14.28 2.95 0.92
C ILE A 57 -15.47 2.65 0.02
N ASP A 58 -15.90 1.40 0.01
CA ASP A 58 -17.16 1.05 -0.63
C ASP A 58 -18.34 1.72 0.11
N PRO A 59 -19.13 2.55 -0.58
CA PRO A 59 -20.22 3.29 0.07
C PRO A 59 -21.31 2.39 0.62
N ILE A 60 -21.47 1.17 0.08
CA ILE A 60 -22.51 0.21 0.46
C ILE A 60 -22.04 -0.64 1.65
N SER A 61 -20.97 -1.41 1.49
CA SER A 61 -20.48 -2.33 2.52
C SER A 61 -19.60 -1.69 3.58
N LYS A 62 -19.19 -0.42 3.37
CA LYS A 62 -18.25 0.33 4.23
C LYS A 62 -16.86 -0.31 4.34
N LYS A 63 -16.54 -1.23 3.45
CA LYS A 63 -15.22 -1.88 3.40
C LYS A 63 -14.18 -0.97 2.81
N ARG A 64 -12.98 -1.04 3.35
CA ARG A 64 -11.81 -0.32 2.84
C ARG A 64 -11.31 -0.99 1.55
N VAL A 65 -10.84 -0.22 0.60
CA VAL A 65 -10.34 -0.75 -0.67
C VAL A 65 -8.83 -0.62 -0.71
N ILE A 66 -8.15 -1.72 -0.96
CA ILE A 66 -6.74 -1.76 -1.34
C ILE A 66 -6.65 -1.90 -2.85
N LEU A 67 -5.62 -1.31 -3.45
CA LEU A 67 -5.44 -1.31 -4.89
C LEU A 67 -4.29 -2.24 -5.26
N VAL A 68 -4.54 -3.21 -6.12
CA VAL A 68 -3.54 -4.22 -6.51
C VAL A 68 -3.35 -4.20 -8.03
N ASN A 69 -2.12 -4.44 -8.46
CA ASN A 69 -1.79 -4.55 -9.86
C ASN A 69 -2.57 -5.71 -10.50
N LYS A 70 -3.34 -5.41 -11.54
CA LYS A 70 -4.19 -6.36 -12.23
C LYS A 70 -3.44 -7.61 -12.70
N ASN A 71 -2.24 -7.43 -13.25
CA ASN A 71 -1.42 -8.53 -13.78
C ASN A 71 -1.07 -9.59 -12.72
N LEU A 72 -1.02 -9.22 -11.43
CA LEU A 72 -0.68 -10.16 -10.36
C LEU A 72 -1.86 -11.06 -9.97
N ILE A 73 -3.07 -10.59 -10.19
CA ILE A 73 -4.28 -11.24 -9.65
C ILE A 73 -5.20 -11.82 -10.71
N ASP A 74 -4.99 -11.54 -12.00
CA ASP A 74 -5.84 -12.06 -13.09
C ASP A 74 -5.98 -13.59 -13.07
N ASN A 75 -4.92 -14.32 -12.71
CA ASN A 75 -4.93 -15.78 -12.59
C ASN A 75 -5.18 -16.28 -11.16
N PHE A 76 -5.21 -15.38 -10.19
CA PHE A 76 -5.35 -15.73 -8.78
C PHE A 76 -6.80 -15.67 -8.31
N VAL A 77 -7.57 -14.74 -8.83
CA VAL A 77 -8.96 -14.52 -8.45
C VAL A 77 -9.89 -14.88 -9.60
N ASN A 78 -10.83 -15.79 -9.32
CA ASN A 78 -11.90 -16.07 -10.24
C ASN A 78 -12.98 -14.99 -10.03
N ILE A 79 -12.92 -13.91 -10.81
CA ILE A 79 -13.83 -12.76 -10.69
C ILE A 79 -15.19 -13.15 -11.28
N ARG A 80 -16.00 -13.88 -10.50
CA ARG A 80 -17.37 -14.25 -10.91
C ARG A 80 -18.41 -13.18 -10.59
N SER A 81 -18.11 -12.32 -9.61
CA SER A 81 -19.05 -11.30 -9.14
C SER A 81 -18.28 -10.05 -8.71
N PRO A 82 -17.88 -9.17 -9.65
CA PRO A 82 -17.22 -7.94 -9.32
C PRO A 82 -18.14 -6.99 -8.54
N ILE A 83 -17.55 -6.26 -7.61
CA ILE A 83 -18.19 -5.18 -6.87
C ILE A 83 -17.66 -3.87 -7.45
N TYR A 84 -18.55 -3.03 -7.95
CA TYR A 84 -18.15 -1.75 -8.52
C TYR A 84 -18.19 -0.65 -7.46
N VAL A 85 -17.03 -0.10 -7.13
CA VAL A 85 -16.88 1.00 -6.17
C VAL A 85 -16.71 2.31 -6.93
N PRO A 86 -17.56 3.31 -6.72
CA PRO A 86 -17.42 4.60 -7.38
C PRO A 86 -16.18 5.35 -6.90
N ILE A 87 -15.35 5.79 -7.85
CA ILE A 87 -14.19 6.63 -7.60
C ILE A 87 -14.44 8.00 -8.19
N LYS A 88 -14.17 9.04 -7.40
CA LYS A 88 -14.12 10.43 -7.88
C LYS A 88 -12.66 10.86 -7.93
N THR A 89 -12.17 11.12 -9.12
CA THR A 89 -10.92 11.85 -9.36
C THR A 89 -11.25 13.29 -9.72
N VAL A 90 -10.25 14.17 -9.67
CA VAL A 90 -10.43 15.60 -9.94
C VAL A 90 -11.13 15.87 -11.29
N ASN A 91 -10.95 15.00 -12.29
CA ASN A 91 -11.43 15.21 -13.65
C ASN A 91 -12.45 14.15 -14.17
N LYS A 92 -12.68 13.06 -13.43
CA LYS A 92 -13.58 11.98 -13.87
C LYS A 92 -14.19 11.24 -12.69
N SER A 93 -15.45 10.84 -12.84
CA SER A 93 -16.04 9.77 -12.03
C SER A 93 -15.92 8.46 -12.80
N SER A 94 -15.41 7.41 -12.18
CA SER A 94 -15.27 6.08 -12.75
C SER A 94 -15.68 5.03 -11.73
N LEU A 95 -15.90 3.81 -12.21
CA LEU A 95 -16.17 2.66 -11.36
C LEU A 95 -14.91 1.80 -11.28
N LEU A 96 -14.48 1.50 -10.07
CA LEU A 96 -13.40 0.57 -9.81
C LEU A 96 -13.96 -0.83 -9.63
N GLU A 97 -13.44 -1.77 -10.38
CA GLU A 97 -13.76 -3.18 -10.24
C GLU A 97 -13.03 -3.73 -9.01
N CYS A 98 -13.80 -4.21 -8.03
CA CYS A 98 -13.32 -4.75 -6.78
C CYS A 98 -13.86 -6.17 -6.57
N PHE A 99 -13.17 -6.96 -5.76
CA PHE A 99 -13.58 -8.31 -5.39
C PHE A 99 -13.23 -8.63 -3.95
N LYS A 100 -13.82 -9.69 -3.44
CA LYS A 100 -13.47 -10.26 -2.14
C LYS A 100 -12.45 -11.36 -2.32
N VAL A 101 -11.51 -11.45 -1.39
CA VAL A 101 -10.64 -12.63 -1.22
C VAL A 101 -10.99 -13.30 0.10
N LYS A 102 -10.62 -14.56 0.24
CA LYS A 102 -10.91 -15.32 1.45
C LYS A 102 -10.25 -14.70 2.68
N GLU A 103 -8.95 -14.44 2.59
CA GLU A 103 -8.16 -13.86 3.67
C GLU A 103 -7.09 -12.92 3.11
N ILE A 104 -6.80 -11.85 3.86
CA ILE A 104 -5.71 -10.91 3.58
C ILE A 104 -4.90 -10.75 4.86
N TYR A 105 -3.60 -10.93 4.74
CA TYR A 105 -2.65 -10.69 5.82
C TYR A 105 -1.71 -9.55 5.43
N ILE A 106 -1.43 -8.66 6.37
CA ILE A 106 -0.41 -7.62 6.24
C ILE A 106 0.58 -7.81 7.37
N ASN A 107 1.85 -8.06 7.04
CA ASN A 107 2.89 -8.45 8.00
C ASN A 107 2.42 -9.57 8.95
N ASN A 108 1.84 -10.62 8.40
CA ASN A 108 1.28 -11.78 9.12
C ASN A 108 0.08 -11.47 10.04
N ARG A 109 -0.51 -10.27 10.00
CA ARG A 109 -1.75 -9.96 10.72
C ARG A 109 -2.94 -10.09 9.79
N LEU A 110 -3.94 -10.86 10.19
CA LEU A 110 -5.21 -10.98 9.45
C LEU A 110 -5.97 -9.65 9.46
N ILE A 111 -6.30 -9.15 8.29
CA ILE A 111 -7.05 -7.91 8.12
C ILE A 111 -8.45 -8.21 7.61
N ASN A 112 -9.45 -7.70 8.32
CA ASN A 112 -10.85 -7.88 7.98
C ASN A 112 -11.43 -6.63 7.29
N ASN A 113 -12.62 -6.80 6.68
CA ASN A 113 -13.37 -5.69 6.09
C ASN A 113 -12.61 -4.93 4.99
N VAL A 114 -11.96 -5.68 4.10
CA VAL A 114 -11.21 -5.14 2.97
C VAL A 114 -11.76 -5.71 1.66
N LEU A 115 -11.79 -4.86 0.63
CA LEU A 115 -12.00 -5.22 -0.77
C LEU A 115 -10.70 -5.00 -1.53
N VAL A 116 -10.48 -5.78 -2.56
CA VAL A 116 -9.34 -5.66 -3.46
C VAL A 116 -9.82 -5.06 -4.77
N GLY A 117 -9.36 -3.86 -5.08
CA GLY A 117 -9.58 -3.20 -6.36
C GLY A 117 -8.41 -3.43 -7.31
N THR A 118 -8.69 -3.59 -8.60
CA THR A 118 -7.67 -3.79 -9.61
C THR A 118 -7.34 -2.49 -10.32
N ILE A 119 -6.06 -2.23 -10.51
CA ILE A 119 -5.59 -1.12 -11.33
C ILE A 119 -4.51 -1.56 -12.31
N ASP A 120 -4.41 -0.84 -13.41
CA ASP A 120 -3.40 -1.11 -14.43
C ASP A 120 -2.00 -0.72 -13.94
N SER A 121 -0.99 -1.51 -14.31
CA SER A 121 0.40 -1.46 -13.82
C SER A 121 1.15 -0.14 -14.01
N LYS A 122 0.65 0.76 -14.81
CA LYS A 122 1.31 2.05 -15.14
C LYS A 122 1.28 3.10 -14.02
N LEU A 123 0.63 2.80 -12.89
CA LEU A 123 0.45 3.75 -11.79
C LEU A 123 1.47 3.58 -10.66
N TYR A 124 2.43 2.66 -10.79
CA TYR A 124 3.28 2.28 -9.67
C TYR A 124 4.70 2.80 -9.74
N LEU A 125 5.16 3.16 -8.55
CA LEU A 125 6.57 3.28 -8.24
C LEU A 125 7.22 1.89 -8.36
N ASP A 126 8.48 1.83 -8.72
CA ASP A 126 9.24 0.59 -8.85
C ASP A 126 9.11 -0.28 -7.58
N ASN A 127 8.81 -1.57 -7.77
CA ASN A 127 8.68 -2.58 -6.71
C ASN A 127 7.46 -2.46 -5.77
N ILE A 128 6.42 -1.71 -6.12
CA ILE A 128 5.16 -1.69 -5.40
C ILE A 128 4.09 -2.39 -6.23
N ASP A 129 3.47 -3.39 -5.64
CA ASP A 129 2.44 -4.21 -6.25
C ASP A 129 1.04 -3.86 -5.75
N CYS A 130 0.97 -3.25 -4.57
CA CYS A 130 -0.28 -2.94 -3.88
C CYS A 130 -0.20 -1.60 -3.14
N LEU A 131 -1.26 -0.80 -3.25
CA LEU A 131 -1.48 0.39 -2.44
C LEU A 131 -2.48 0.09 -1.33
N LEU A 132 -2.00 0.13 -0.09
CA LEU A 132 -2.81 -0.09 1.09
C LEU A 132 -3.64 1.15 1.43
N ASN A 133 -4.81 0.94 1.99
CA ASN A 133 -5.68 2.02 2.42
C ASN A 133 -5.13 2.69 3.69
N ASN A 134 -5.14 4.02 3.74
CA ASN A 134 -4.65 4.80 4.87
C ASN A 134 -5.31 4.43 6.21
N LYS A 135 -6.59 4.04 6.19
CA LYS A 135 -7.33 3.63 7.39
C LYS A 135 -6.89 2.29 7.98
N LEU A 136 -6.01 1.56 7.30
CA LEU A 136 -5.39 0.34 7.83
C LEU A 136 -4.23 0.64 8.77
N LYS A 137 -3.72 1.87 8.79
CA LYS A 137 -2.53 2.26 9.57
C LYS A 137 -2.61 1.82 11.04
N GLY A 138 -3.76 2.00 11.68
CA GLY A 138 -3.96 1.63 13.10
C GLY A 138 -4.07 0.12 13.37
N GLU A 139 -4.25 -0.69 12.33
CA GLU A 139 -4.38 -2.17 12.46
C GLU A 139 -3.07 -2.89 12.15
N ILE A 140 -2.17 -2.26 11.37
CA ILE A 140 -0.92 -2.87 10.89
C ILE A 140 0.33 -2.40 11.64
N ILE A 141 0.23 -1.35 12.46
CA ILE A 141 1.31 -0.86 13.34
C ILE A 141 1.13 -1.44 14.79
#